data_79a0696639d3190a7f0465531bec44c3
#
_entry.id   79a0696639d3190a7f0465531bec44c3
#
_cell.length_a   1.000
_cell.length_b   1.000
_cell.length_c   1.000
_cell.angle_alpha   90.00
_cell.angle_beta   90.00
_cell.angle_gamma   90.00
#
_symmetry.space_group_name_H-M   'P 1'
#
loop_
_entity.id
_entity.type
_entity.pdbx_description
1 polymer ?
#
loop_
_entity_poly.entity_id
_entity_poly.type
_entity_poly.pdbx_seq_one_letter_code
_entity_poly.pdbx_strand_id
1 'polypeptide(L)'
;MNWLSIKKVLSDKELMELENELGIALPADYKDIIVEINGGALKNAVIQHPKVGTIAYSRNVSLNKEAKANIFELLPLFNDDIIRYFPFASVGNGDYYCFDLSNEQVVLYMHECDEYLYICESFSQLLEMLSEYNQ
;
A
#
# COMPACT_ATOMS: atom_id res chain seq x y z
N MET A 1 -4.48 5.70 14.90
CA MET A 1 -3.10 5.65 14.42
C MET A 1 -2.59 7.02 14.09
N ASN A 2 -1.33 7.26 14.34
CA ASN A 2 -0.74 8.59 14.18
C ASN A 2 0.11 8.64 12.90
N TRP A 3 -0.48 9.07 11.80
CA TRP A 3 0.19 9.16 10.51
C TRP A 3 1.07 10.41 10.45
N LEU A 4 2.34 10.22 10.11
CA LEU A 4 3.35 11.28 10.06
C LEU A 4 3.74 11.59 8.61
N SER A 5 4.21 12.80 8.37
CA SER A 5 4.77 13.20 7.06
C SER A 5 3.84 12.94 5.88
N ILE A 6 2.57 13.28 6.06
CA ILE A 6 1.57 13.16 4.98
C ILE A 6 2.01 14.09 3.83
N LYS A 7 2.12 13.52 2.62
CA LYS A 7 2.66 14.25 1.47
C LYS A 7 1.67 15.22 0.86
N LYS A 8 0.43 14.78 0.70
CA LYS A 8 -0.62 15.60 0.09
C LYS A 8 -1.97 14.98 0.39
N VAL A 9 -2.88 15.79 0.92
CA VAL A 9 -4.28 15.38 1.05
C VAL A 9 -4.90 15.42 -0.35
N LEU A 10 -5.56 14.33 -0.74
CA LEU A 10 -6.15 14.19 -2.07
C LEU A 10 -7.64 14.51 -2.01
N SER A 11 -8.18 14.98 -3.13
CA SER A 11 -9.63 15.06 -3.32
C SER A 11 -10.16 13.76 -3.93
N ASP A 12 -11.44 13.50 -3.75
CA ASP A 12 -12.09 12.36 -4.40
C ASP A 12 -11.95 12.44 -5.92
N LYS A 13 -11.98 13.65 -6.47
CA LYS A 13 -11.81 13.89 -7.90
C LYS A 13 -10.41 13.47 -8.37
N GLU A 14 -9.37 13.83 -7.63
CA GLU A 14 -7.99 13.44 -7.96
C GLU A 14 -7.84 11.92 -7.98
N LEU A 15 -8.45 11.25 -7.01
CA LEU A 15 -8.40 9.80 -6.92
C LEU A 15 -9.14 9.13 -8.09
N MET A 16 -10.30 9.67 -8.45
CA MET A 16 -11.06 9.18 -9.62
C MET A 16 -10.28 9.38 -10.91
N GLU A 17 -9.60 10.50 -11.06
CA GLU A 17 -8.75 10.77 -12.23
C GLU A 17 -7.61 9.77 -12.31
N LEU A 18 -7.01 9.40 -11.19
CA LEU A 18 -5.96 8.40 -11.13
C LEU A 18 -6.48 7.03 -11.58
N GLU A 19 -7.64 6.61 -11.06
CA GLU A 19 -8.25 5.35 -11.47
C GLU A 19 -8.54 5.33 -12.96
N ASN A 20 -9.04 6.44 -13.50
CA ASN A 20 -9.33 6.55 -14.93
C ASN A 20 -8.05 6.51 -15.77
N GLU A 21 -7.00 7.21 -15.35
CA GLU A 21 -5.72 7.22 -16.06
C GLU A 21 -5.10 5.83 -16.11
N LEU A 22 -5.18 5.09 -15.00
CA LEU A 22 -4.59 3.75 -14.88
C LEU A 22 -5.51 2.63 -15.39
N GLY A 23 -6.78 2.92 -15.60
CA GLY A 23 -7.76 1.92 -16.04
C GLY A 23 -8.04 0.86 -14.99
N ILE A 24 -8.05 1.24 -13.71
CA ILE A 24 -8.25 0.33 -12.59
C ILE A 24 -9.34 0.83 -11.65
N ALA A 25 -9.82 -0.07 -10.79
CA ALA A 25 -10.69 0.27 -9.67
C ALA A 25 -9.99 -0.15 -8.38
N LEU A 26 -9.78 0.81 -7.48
CA LEU A 26 -9.16 0.56 -6.19
C LEU A 26 -10.19 0.15 -5.15
N PRO A 27 -9.80 -0.61 -4.11
CA PRO A 27 -10.71 -0.99 -3.05
C PRO A 27 -11.35 0.23 -2.38
N ALA A 28 -12.65 0.17 -2.12
CA ALA A 28 -13.41 1.30 -1.58
C ALA A 28 -12.91 1.74 -0.21
N ASP A 29 -12.59 0.79 0.68
CA ASP A 29 -12.09 1.09 2.03
C ASP A 29 -10.74 1.81 1.98
N TYR A 30 -9.87 1.42 1.05
CA TYR A 30 -8.60 2.11 0.84
C TYR A 30 -8.83 3.55 0.37
N LYS A 31 -9.71 3.74 -0.60
CA LYS A 31 -10.00 5.07 -1.15
C LYS A 31 -10.52 6.03 -0.09
N ASP A 32 -11.39 5.56 0.79
CA ASP A 32 -11.98 6.38 1.85
C ASP A 32 -10.92 6.94 2.82
N ILE A 33 -9.83 6.21 3.00
CA ILE A 33 -8.81 6.55 4.00
C ILE A 33 -7.61 7.25 3.36
N ILE A 34 -7.14 6.76 2.20
CA ILE A 34 -5.89 7.24 1.61
C ILE A 34 -5.91 8.72 1.23
N VAL A 35 -7.08 9.27 0.94
CA VAL A 35 -7.19 10.69 0.57
C VAL A 35 -6.61 11.60 1.65
N GLU A 36 -6.74 11.22 2.92
CA GLU A 36 -6.27 12.02 4.05
C GLU A 36 -4.85 11.67 4.49
N ILE A 37 -4.34 10.48 4.14
CA ILE A 37 -3.05 9.99 4.63
C ILE A 37 -2.07 9.64 3.50
N ASN A 38 -2.29 10.19 2.31
CA ASN A 38 -1.45 9.93 1.15
C ASN A 38 0.02 10.20 1.44
N GLY A 39 0.86 9.17 1.26
CA GLY A 39 2.29 9.24 1.54
C GLY A 39 2.65 9.25 3.02
N GLY A 40 1.66 9.08 3.91
CA GLY A 40 1.89 9.11 5.35
C GLY A 40 2.66 7.91 5.86
N ALA A 41 3.46 8.12 6.91
CA ALA A 41 4.29 7.10 7.55
C ALA A 41 3.77 6.78 8.94
N LEU A 42 4.01 5.54 9.37
CA LEU A 42 3.77 5.12 10.74
C LEU A 42 5.10 4.80 11.41
N LYS A 43 5.22 5.16 12.69
CA LYS A 43 6.40 4.86 13.48
C LYS A 43 6.17 3.56 14.25
N ASN A 44 7.08 2.61 14.08
CA ASN A 44 7.06 1.33 14.80
C ASN A 44 5.76 0.54 14.63
N ALA A 45 5.11 0.64 13.49
CA ALA A 45 3.92 -0.15 13.21
C ALA A 45 4.30 -1.48 12.59
N VAL A 46 3.69 -2.54 13.07
CA VAL A 46 3.97 -3.90 12.59
C VAL A 46 2.69 -4.73 12.54
N ILE A 47 2.73 -5.78 11.73
CA ILE A 47 1.77 -6.89 11.80
C ILE A 47 2.52 -8.16 12.19
N GLN A 48 1.78 -9.15 12.70
CA GLN A 48 2.32 -10.48 12.98
C GLN A 48 1.74 -11.47 11.99
N HIS A 49 2.62 -12.19 11.30
CA HIS A 49 2.20 -13.18 10.32
C HIS A 49 2.66 -14.58 10.77
N PRO A 50 1.80 -15.61 10.69
CA PRO A 50 2.13 -16.93 11.23
C PRO A 50 3.32 -17.60 10.56
N LYS A 51 3.62 -17.27 9.31
CA LYS A 51 4.73 -17.90 8.58
C LYS A 51 6.04 -17.13 8.67
N VAL A 52 5.99 -15.78 8.58
CA VAL A 52 7.19 -14.96 8.45
C VAL A 52 7.44 -14.07 9.66
N GLY A 53 6.53 -14.07 10.64
CA GLY A 53 6.71 -13.30 11.87
C GLY A 53 6.34 -11.84 11.72
N THR A 54 7.15 -10.97 12.30
CA THR A 54 6.90 -9.53 12.35
C THR A 54 7.21 -8.86 11.03
N ILE A 55 6.26 -8.11 10.49
CA ILE A 55 6.42 -7.34 9.25
C ILE A 55 6.11 -5.89 9.55
N ALA A 56 7.04 -4.99 9.25
CA ALA A 56 6.85 -3.55 9.48
C ALA A 56 5.86 -2.97 8.46
N TYR A 57 5.18 -1.91 8.85
CA TYR A 57 4.42 -1.04 7.94
C TYR A 57 5.05 0.34 8.04
N SER A 58 5.79 0.73 7.04
CA SER A 58 6.58 1.95 7.10
C SER A 58 5.84 3.17 6.58
N ARG A 59 5.38 3.13 5.34
CA ARG A 59 4.86 4.32 4.69
C ARG A 59 3.87 3.97 3.58
N ASN A 60 2.81 4.76 3.47
CA ASN A 60 1.92 4.68 2.31
C ASN A 60 2.64 5.19 1.07
N VAL A 61 2.49 4.47 -0.04
CA VAL A 61 3.01 4.92 -1.33
C VAL A 61 2.24 6.17 -1.74
N SER A 62 2.97 7.21 -2.13
CA SER A 62 2.34 8.45 -2.58
C SER A 62 1.66 8.27 -3.93
N LEU A 63 0.45 8.77 -4.06
CA LEU A 63 -0.31 8.79 -5.31
C LEU A 63 -0.06 10.08 -6.10
N ASN A 64 0.85 10.92 -5.63
CA ASN A 64 1.19 12.20 -6.23
C ASN A 64 2.42 12.06 -7.12
N LYS A 65 2.31 12.46 -8.38
CA LYS A 65 3.40 12.34 -9.38
C LYS A 65 4.67 13.09 -9.01
N GLU A 66 4.56 14.15 -8.22
CA GLU A 66 5.73 14.95 -7.81
C GLU A 66 6.52 14.33 -6.66
N ALA A 67 5.96 13.34 -5.97
CA ALA A 67 6.65 12.69 -4.86
C ALA A 67 7.65 11.65 -5.36
N LYS A 68 8.70 11.40 -4.57
CA LYS A 68 9.64 10.31 -4.85
C LYS A 68 8.98 8.97 -4.60
N ALA A 69 9.36 7.96 -5.37
CA ALA A 69 8.85 6.61 -5.25
C ALA A 69 7.31 6.58 -5.24
N ASN A 70 6.70 7.37 -6.11
CA ASN A 70 5.25 7.42 -6.24
C ASN A 70 4.72 6.21 -6.98
N ILE A 71 3.40 6.05 -6.95
CA ILE A 71 2.75 4.88 -7.56
C ILE A 71 3.05 4.73 -9.05
N PHE A 72 3.17 5.83 -9.78
CA PHE A 72 3.43 5.78 -11.22
C PHE A 72 4.82 5.24 -11.54
N GLU A 73 5.80 5.50 -10.66
CA GLU A 73 7.15 4.95 -10.79
C GLU A 73 7.21 3.46 -10.40
N LEU A 74 6.39 3.05 -9.44
CA LEU A 74 6.41 1.68 -8.92
C LEU A 74 5.63 0.69 -9.78
N LEU A 75 4.49 1.10 -10.33
CA LEU A 75 3.61 0.18 -11.07
C LEU A 75 4.31 -0.65 -12.14
N PRO A 76 5.20 -0.08 -12.99
CA PRO A 76 5.88 -0.89 -14.00
C PRO A 76 6.83 -1.94 -13.44
N LEU A 77 7.25 -1.79 -12.17
CA LEU A 77 8.14 -2.78 -11.52
C LEU A 77 7.37 -4.03 -11.08
N PHE A 78 6.05 -3.94 -10.94
CA PHE A 78 5.20 -5.02 -10.45
C PHE A 78 4.30 -5.62 -11.53
N ASN A 79 4.18 -4.96 -12.67
CA ASN A 79 3.20 -5.32 -13.69
C ASN A 79 3.77 -5.18 -15.10
N ASP A 80 3.23 -6.00 -16.01
CA ASP A 80 3.44 -5.83 -17.44
C ASP A 80 2.35 -4.92 -18.02
N ASP A 81 1.66 -5.33 -19.08
CA ASP A 81 0.66 -4.50 -19.76
C ASP A 81 -0.62 -4.28 -18.94
N ILE A 82 -0.97 -5.27 -18.10
CA ILE A 82 -2.18 -5.21 -17.27
C ILE A 82 -1.78 -5.03 -15.81
N ILE A 83 -2.37 -4.03 -15.15
CA ILE A 83 -2.10 -3.77 -13.74
C ILE A 83 -2.90 -4.77 -12.90
N ARG A 84 -2.21 -5.69 -12.27
CA ARG A 84 -2.79 -6.65 -11.33
C ARG A 84 -2.43 -6.31 -9.89
N TYR A 85 -1.17 -5.96 -9.64
CA TYR A 85 -0.67 -5.65 -8.30
C TYR A 85 -0.47 -4.16 -8.13
N PHE A 86 -1.09 -3.60 -7.10
CA PHE A 86 -1.00 -2.18 -6.79
C PHE A 86 -0.24 -2.03 -5.46
N PRO A 87 1.05 -1.65 -5.50
CA PRO A 87 1.85 -1.48 -4.27
C PRO A 87 1.39 -0.23 -3.53
N PHE A 88 0.74 -0.41 -2.38
CA PHE A 88 0.14 0.72 -1.66
C PHE A 88 0.92 1.15 -0.44
N ALA A 89 1.83 0.33 0.08
CA ALA A 89 2.62 0.68 1.25
C ALA A 89 3.96 -0.05 1.24
N SER A 90 5.00 0.62 1.75
CA SER A 90 6.33 0.03 1.86
C SER A 90 6.55 -0.56 3.24
N VAL A 91 7.32 -1.65 3.27
CA VAL A 91 7.82 -2.24 4.51
C VAL A 91 9.07 -1.48 5.00
N GLY A 92 9.84 -0.92 4.07
CA GLY A 92 11.06 -0.18 4.38
C GLY A 92 12.34 -0.92 4.03
N ASN A 93 12.24 -2.16 3.54
CA ASN A 93 13.37 -3.02 3.19
C ASN A 93 13.37 -3.47 1.74
N GLY A 94 12.53 -2.87 0.90
CA GLY A 94 12.35 -3.28 -0.50
C GLY A 94 11.10 -4.11 -0.74
N ASP A 95 10.45 -4.58 0.32
CA ASP A 95 9.18 -5.28 0.23
C ASP A 95 8.03 -4.27 0.24
N TYR A 96 6.90 -4.66 -0.35
CA TYR A 96 5.71 -3.80 -0.46
C TYR A 96 4.45 -4.58 -0.17
N TYR A 97 3.53 -3.93 0.56
CA TYR A 97 2.15 -4.39 0.61
C TYR A 97 1.46 -3.98 -0.68
N CYS A 98 0.80 -4.93 -1.31
CA CYS A 98 0.09 -4.70 -2.58
C CYS A 98 -1.35 -5.16 -2.47
N PHE A 99 -2.24 -4.51 -3.23
CA PHE A 99 -3.53 -5.10 -3.54
C PHE A 99 -3.37 -6.00 -4.76
N ASP A 100 -3.91 -7.20 -4.67
CA ASP A 100 -4.17 -8.02 -5.86
C ASP A 100 -5.51 -7.54 -6.40
N LEU A 101 -5.51 -6.77 -7.49
CA LEU A 101 -6.73 -6.15 -8.00
C LEU A 101 -7.72 -7.17 -8.59
N SER A 102 -7.29 -8.41 -8.78
CA SER A 102 -8.20 -9.47 -9.25
C SER A 102 -9.20 -9.89 -8.17
N ASN A 103 -8.90 -9.67 -6.89
CA ASN A 103 -9.75 -10.07 -5.76
C ASN A 103 -9.75 -9.07 -4.60
N GLU A 104 -9.00 -7.97 -4.71
CA GLU A 104 -8.83 -6.92 -3.70
C GLU A 104 -8.16 -7.38 -2.40
N GLN A 105 -7.56 -8.55 -2.39
CA GLN A 105 -6.82 -9.05 -1.23
C GLN A 105 -5.49 -8.31 -1.05
N VAL A 106 -5.01 -8.28 0.19
CA VAL A 106 -3.71 -7.72 0.52
C VAL A 106 -2.67 -8.84 0.47
N VAL A 107 -1.61 -8.58 -0.30
CA VAL A 107 -0.47 -9.49 -0.42
C VAL A 107 0.82 -8.73 -0.12
N LEU A 108 1.86 -9.44 0.28
CA LEU A 108 3.19 -8.87 0.49
C LEU A 108 4.11 -9.32 -0.63
N TYR A 109 4.65 -8.35 -1.37
CA TYR A 109 5.72 -8.64 -2.33
C TYR A 109 7.06 -8.72 -1.59
N MET A 110 7.71 -9.87 -1.72
CA MET A 110 9.02 -10.14 -1.12
C MET A 110 10.09 -10.06 -2.20
N HIS A 111 10.90 -8.99 -2.16
CA HIS A 111 11.88 -8.70 -3.23
C HIS A 111 13.00 -9.73 -3.33
N GLU A 112 13.38 -10.38 -2.23
CA GLU A 112 14.48 -11.33 -2.23
C GLU A 112 14.16 -12.60 -3.03
N CYS A 113 12.89 -13.01 -3.07
CA CYS A 113 12.48 -14.22 -3.79
C CYS A 113 11.50 -13.94 -4.93
N ASP A 114 11.13 -12.67 -5.14
CA ASP A 114 10.18 -12.24 -6.18
C ASP A 114 8.85 -13.01 -6.08
N GLU A 115 8.33 -13.14 -4.85
CA GLU A 115 7.09 -13.86 -4.57
C GLU A 115 6.10 -12.99 -3.82
N TYR A 116 4.81 -13.34 -3.90
CA TYR A 116 3.72 -12.67 -3.20
C TYR A 116 3.16 -13.59 -2.12
N LEU A 117 3.09 -13.06 -0.89
CA LEU A 117 2.57 -13.78 0.28
C LEU A 117 1.21 -13.21 0.65
N TYR A 118 0.19 -14.06 0.79
CA TYR A 118 -1.11 -13.62 1.26
C TYR A 118 -1.03 -13.07 2.68
N ILE A 119 -1.65 -11.89 2.90
CA ILE A 119 -1.68 -11.25 4.22
C ILE A 119 -3.09 -11.26 4.78
N CYS A 120 -4.05 -10.66 4.10
CA CYS A 120 -5.44 -10.55 4.58
C CYS A 120 -6.39 -10.18 3.47
N GLU A 121 -7.69 -10.10 3.82
CA GLU A 121 -8.77 -9.93 2.83
C GLU A 121 -9.00 -8.49 2.38
N SER A 122 -8.60 -7.49 3.19
CA SER A 122 -8.92 -6.11 2.87
C SER A 122 -7.94 -5.14 3.53
N PHE A 123 -7.94 -3.90 3.05
CA PHE A 123 -7.18 -2.82 3.67
C PHE A 123 -7.64 -2.55 5.10
N SER A 124 -8.95 -2.55 5.33
CA SER A 124 -9.52 -2.38 6.68
C SER A 124 -9.01 -3.45 7.64
N GLN A 125 -8.96 -4.70 7.19
CA GLN A 125 -8.44 -5.78 8.01
C GLN A 125 -6.95 -5.57 8.31
N LEU A 126 -6.17 -5.13 7.33
CA LEU A 126 -4.76 -4.83 7.54
C LEU A 126 -4.57 -3.78 8.63
N LEU A 127 -5.35 -2.70 8.60
CA LEU A 127 -5.27 -1.65 9.61
C LEU A 127 -5.60 -2.18 11.01
N GLU A 128 -6.55 -3.10 11.12
CA GLU A 128 -6.87 -3.75 12.40
C GLU A 128 -5.75 -4.65 12.90
N MET A 129 -4.94 -5.21 12.00
CA MET A 129 -3.81 -6.07 12.36
C MET A 129 -2.60 -5.27 12.85
N LEU A 130 -2.53 -3.99 12.54
CA LEU A 130 -1.39 -3.15 12.92
C LEU A 130 -1.32 -2.94 14.42
N SER A 131 -0.12 -3.08 14.96
CA SER A 131 0.17 -2.79 16.37
C SER A 131 1.49 -2.04 16.46
N GLU A 132 1.74 -1.43 17.62
CA GLU A 132 3.01 -0.77 17.88
C GLU A 132 4.05 -1.79 18.29
N TYR A 133 5.23 -1.74 17.67
CA TYR A 133 6.33 -2.62 18.03
C TYR A 133 7.02 -2.10 19.29
N ASN A 134 6.91 -2.85 20.37
CA ASN A 134 7.55 -2.54 21.65
C ASN A 134 8.76 -3.46 21.85
N GLN A 135 9.91 -2.85 22.07
CA GLN A 135 11.13 -3.60 22.41
C GLN A 135 11.19 -3.86 23.90
#